data_65f4810859967c2096d8c78e75b3b9b7
#
_entry.id   65f4810859967c2096d8c78e75b3b9b7
#
_cell.length_a   1.000
_cell.length_b   1.000
_cell.length_c   1.000
_cell.angle_alpha   90.00
_cell.angle_beta   90.00
_cell.angle_gamma   90.00
#
_symmetry.space_group_name_H-M   'P 1'
#
loop_
_entity.id
_entity.type
_entity.pdbx_description
1 polymer ?
#
loop_
_entity_poly.entity_id
_entity_poly.type
_entity_poly.pdbx_seq_one_letter_code
_entity_poly.pdbx_strand_id
1 'polypeptide(L)'
;MRNDSDTRSPRQGRRGGGLRLWVLLAFALYGAYYWFSNRSVDPYTGDKVLIDASLDAEQEKALGLQAYQQILAEEKPLPADAPMSRDVRDIAQRLIAKVDVVETALAEEHKLQATHFSRGFEWDVNVIESDQANAFCLPGGKMAVYTGLAPVAKTRDAMAVVMGHEIAHALLRHGAQRMAQQKL
;
A
#
# COMPACT_ATOMS: atom_id res chain seq x y z
N MET A 1 -37.91 -69.30 -32.45
CA MET A 1 -38.40 -68.16 -31.70
C MET A 1 -37.22 -67.33 -31.26
N ARG A 2 -36.91 -66.25 -31.97
CA ARG A 2 -35.86 -65.28 -31.66
C ARG A 2 -36.55 -64.10 -31.06
N ASN A 3 -36.08 -63.67 -29.91
CA ASN A 3 -36.50 -62.45 -29.26
C ASN A 3 -35.32 -61.50 -29.19
N ASP A 4 -35.27 -60.57 -30.14
CA ASP A 4 -34.32 -59.48 -30.15
C ASP A 4 -34.86 -58.34 -29.29
N SER A 5 -34.30 -58.15 -28.12
CA SER A 5 -34.55 -56.97 -27.27
C SER A 5 -33.52 -55.90 -27.58
N ASP A 6 -33.92 -54.97 -28.43
CA ASP A 6 -33.19 -53.77 -28.82
C ASP A 6 -33.18 -52.76 -27.63
N THR A 7 -32.09 -52.74 -26.87
CA THR A 7 -31.88 -51.76 -25.80
C THR A 7 -31.20 -50.50 -26.36
N ARG A 8 -32.00 -49.54 -26.77
CA ARG A 8 -31.52 -48.18 -27.12
C ARG A 8 -31.16 -47.41 -25.86
N SER A 9 -29.88 -47.21 -25.63
CA SER A 9 -29.35 -46.27 -24.63
C SER A 9 -29.72 -44.83 -24.96
N PRO A 10 -30.18 -44.03 -24.00
CA PRO A 10 -30.44 -42.62 -24.25
C PRO A 10 -29.10 -41.86 -24.33
N ARG A 11 -28.89 -41.17 -25.45
CA ARG A 11 -27.79 -40.23 -25.64
C ARG A 11 -27.94 -39.10 -24.64
N GLN A 12 -27.12 -39.10 -23.59
CA GLN A 12 -26.95 -37.96 -22.70
C GLN A 12 -26.42 -36.78 -23.49
N GLY A 13 -27.26 -35.78 -23.70
CA GLY A 13 -26.94 -34.54 -24.33
C GLY A 13 -25.93 -33.76 -23.47
N ARG A 14 -24.72 -33.57 -23.97
CA ARG A 14 -23.73 -32.65 -23.44
C ARG A 14 -24.25 -31.20 -23.53
N ARG A 15 -25.12 -30.82 -22.60
CA ARG A 15 -25.50 -29.42 -22.38
C ARG A 15 -24.78 -28.93 -21.14
N GLY A 16 -23.64 -28.21 -21.26
CA GLY A 16 -22.93 -27.65 -20.11
C GLY A 16 -21.70 -26.81 -20.43
N GLY A 17 -21.27 -26.70 -21.69
CA GLY A 17 -20.04 -25.96 -22.03
C GLY A 17 -20.21 -24.45 -22.14
N GLY A 18 -21.38 -23.96 -22.58
CA GLY A 18 -21.58 -22.54 -22.88
C GLY A 18 -21.62 -21.64 -21.66
N LEU A 19 -22.27 -22.06 -20.58
CA LEU A 19 -22.42 -21.23 -19.38
C LEU A 19 -21.07 -20.96 -18.69
N ARG A 20 -20.19 -21.95 -18.67
CA ARG A 20 -18.85 -21.80 -18.09
C ARG A 20 -17.96 -20.84 -18.90
N LEU A 21 -18.06 -20.87 -20.22
CA LEU A 21 -17.29 -19.99 -21.09
C LEU A 21 -17.72 -18.52 -20.94
N TRP A 22 -19.02 -18.26 -20.87
CA TRP A 22 -19.55 -16.91 -20.65
C TRP A 22 -19.16 -16.34 -19.29
N VAL A 23 -19.13 -17.16 -18.23
CA VAL A 23 -18.68 -16.76 -16.90
C VAL A 23 -17.19 -16.39 -16.94
N LEU A 24 -16.36 -17.20 -17.57
CA LEU A 24 -14.93 -16.90 -17.73
C LEU A 24 -14.70 -15.63 -18.56
N LEU A 25 -15.45 -15.42 -19.63
CA LEU A 25 -15.42 -14.19 -20.42
C LEU A 25 -15.85 -12.98 -19.60
N ALA A 26 -16.90 -13.09 -18.79
CA ALA A 26 -17.34 -12.01 -17.91
C ALA A 26 -16.28 -11.66 -16.87
N PHE A 27 -15.63 -12.65 -16.26
CA PHE A 27 -14.51 -12.42 -15.35
C PHE A 27 -13.31 -11.79 -16.06
N ALA A 28 -12.96 -12.25 -17.26
CA ALA A 28 -11.86 -11.68 -18.04
C ALA A 28 -12.15 -10.22 -18.44
N LEU A 29 -13.39 -9.93 -18.86
CA LEU A 29 -13.83 -8.56 -19.20
C LEU A 29 -13.87 -7.66 -17.95
N TYR A 30 -14.35 -8.18 -16.82
CA TYR A 30 -14.32 -7.44 -15.56
C TYR A 30 -12.89 -7.17 -15.10
N GLY A 31 -12.00 -8.16 -15.14
CA GLY A 31 -10.60 -8.00 -14.80
C GLY A 31 -9.90 -7.00 -15.72
N ALA A 32 -10.16 -7.05 -17.01
CA ALA A 32 -9.64 -6.08 -17.98
C ALA A 32 -10.20 -4.68 -17.69
N TYR A 33 -11.52 -4.55 -17.50
CA TYR A 33 -12.16 -3.28 -17.14
C TYR A 33 -11.55 -2.70 -15.87
N TYR A 34 -11.45 -3.52 -14.80
CA TYR A 34 -10.85 -3.09 -13.52
C TYR A 34 -9.39 -2.64 -13.71
N TRP A 35 -8.61 -3.43 -14.46
CA TRP A 35 -7.21 -3.10 -14.76
C TRP A 35 -7.06 -1.77 -15.50
N PHE A 36 -7.90 -1.53 -16.51
CA PHE A 36 -7.81 -0.27 -17.28
C PHE A 36 -8.38 0.93 -16.53
N SER A 37 -9.42 0.74 -15.72
CA SER A 37 -10.09 1.81 -14.98
C SER A 37 -9.31 2.27 -13.74
N ASN A 38 -8.47 1.40 -13.16
CA ASN A 38 -7.75 1.69 -11.91
C ASN A 38 -6.26 1.98 -12.13
N ARG A 39 -5.86 2.31 -13.35
CA ARG A 39 -4.51 2.78 -13.63
C ARG A 39 -4.34 4.24 -13.26
N SER A 40 -3.35 4.51 -12.43
CA SER A 40 -2.87 5.84 -12.12
C SER A 40 -1.43 5.99 -12.60
N VAL A 41 -0.99 7.21 -12.80
CA VAL A 41 0.42 7.52 -13.09
C VAL A 41 1.07 7.86 -11.76
N ASP A 42 2.17 7.19 -11.46
CA ASP A 42 3.00 7.53 -10.32
C ASP A 42 3.55 8.96 -10.50
N PRO A 43 3.32 9.88 -9.55
CA PRO A 43 3.68 11.28 -9.74
C PRO A 43 5.19 11.54 -9.68
N TYR A 44 6.00 10.56 -9.28
CA TYR A 44 7.45 10.70 -9.14
C TYR A 44 8.23 9.96 -10.21
N THR A 45 7.73 8.83 -10.68
CA THR A 45 8.42 8.00 -11.69
C THR A 45 7.79 8.06 -13.06
N GLY A 46 6.52 8.46 -13.15
CA GLY A 46 5.74 8.44 -14.40
C GLY A 46 5.24 7.05 -14.78
N ASP A 47 5.53 6.03 -13.99
CA ASP A 47 5.09 4.67 -14.25
C ASP A 47 3.58 4.49 -14.05
N LYS A 48 3.00 3.56 -14.81
CA LYS A 48 1.60 3.20 -14.65
C LYS A 48 1.45 2.21 -13.50
N VAL A 49 0.85 2.64 -12.42
CA VAL A 49 0.58 1.85 -11.22
C VAL A 49 -0.90 1.54 -11.09
N LEU A 50 -1.22 0.42 -10.47
CA LEU A 50 -2.59 0.05 -10.17
C LEU A 50 -2.98 0.64 -8.81
N ILE A 51 -3.90 1.60 -8.82
CA ILE A 51 -4.51 2.16 -7.61
C ILE A 51 -6.01 2.17 -7.83
N ASP A 52 -6.76 1.73 -6.83
CA ASP A 52 -8.23 1.73 -6.90
C ASP A 52 -8.74 3.16 -7.10
N ALA A 53 -9.41 3.41 -8.24
CA ALA A 53 -9.93 4.71 -8.59
C ALA A 53 -11.01 5.23 -7.60
N SER A 54 -11.60 4.34 -6.79
CA SER A 54 -12.53 4.72 -5.73
C SER A 54 -11.85 5.23 -4.47
N LEU A 55 -10.52 5.06 -4.36
CA LEU A 55 -9.72 5.45 -3.20
C LEU A 55 -9.02 6.78 -3.48
N ASP A 56 -9.63 7.88 -3.07
CA ASP A 56 -9.02 9.19 -3.15
C ASP A 56 -7.99 9.45 -2.02
N ALA A 57 -7.22 10.52 -2.14
CA ALA A 57 -6.16 10.86 -1.20
C ALA A 57 -6.68 11.11 0.23
N GLU A 58 -7.89 11.67 0.36
CA GLU A 58 -8.50 11.93 1.67
C GLU A 58 -8.95 10.63 2.34
N GLN A 59 -9.51 9.70 1.57
CA GLN A 59 -9.87 8.38 2.07
C GLN A 59 -8.64 7.58 2.48
N GLU A 60 -7.53 7.64 1.72
CA GLU A 60 -6.28 7.02 2.12
C GLU A 60 -5.75 7.57 3.44
N LYS A 61 -5.76 8.89 3.61
CA LYS A 61 -5.34 9.54 4.86
C LYS A 61 -6.23 9.11 6.03
N ALA A 62 -7.54 9.07 5.83
CA ALA A 62 -8.48 8.63 6.85
C ALA A 62 -8.23 7.18 7.27
N LEU A 63 -8.01 6.27 6.33
CA LEU A 63 -7.65 4.89 6.61
C LEU A 63 -6.30 4.77 7.31
N GLY A 64 -5.31 5.55 6.89
CA GLY A 64 -4.00 5.63 7.54
C GLY A 64 -4.11 6.09 8.99
N LEU A 65 -4.88 7.14 9.25
CA LEU A 65 -5.12 7.66 10.60
C LEU A 65 -5.85 6.62 11.48
N GLN A 66 -6.90 5.99 10.95
CA GLN A 66 -7.64 4.95 11.68
C GLN A 66 -6.75 3.77 12.07
N ALA A 67 -5.97 3.25 11.11
CA ALA A 67 -5.03 2.16 11.37
C ALA A 67 -3.96 2.56 12.40
N TYR A 68 -3.44 3.77 12.29
CA TYR A 68 -2.45 4.30 13.23
C TYR A 68 -3.01 4.41 14.66
N GLN A 69 -4.20 4.95 14.82
CA GLN A 69 -4.88 5.05 16.12
C GLN A 69 -5.13 3.67 16.74
N GLN A 70 -5.52 2.69 15.93
CA GLN A 70 -5.69 1.32 16.40
C GLN A 70 -4.37 0.72 16.88
N ILE A 71 -3.28 0.88 16.12
CA ILE A 71 -1.96 0.41 16.52
C ILE A 71 -1.52 1.04 17.85
N LEU A 72 -1.65 2.37 17.99
CA LEU A 72 -1.29 3.06 19.23
C LEU A 72 -2.17 2.69 20.44
N ALA A 73 -3.38 2.19 20.20
CA ALA A 73 -4.27 1.69 21.26
C ALA A 73 -3.95 0.25 21.70
N GLU A 74 -3.49 -0.56 20.77
CA GLU A 74 -3.14 -1.98 21.03
C GLU A 74 -1.70 -2.16 21.48
N GLU A 75 -0.80 -1.33 21.00
CA GLU A 75 0.64 -1.35 21.29
C GLU A 75 0.98 -0.35 22.41
N LYS A 76 2.22 -0.38 22.86
CA LYS A 76 2.67 0.49 23.97
C LYS A 76 3.60 1.59 23.45
N PRO A 77 3.08 2.79 23.14
CA PRO A 77 3.93 3.91 22.74
C PRO A 77 4.82 4.37 23.91
N LEU A 78 6.07 4.66 23.60
CA LEU A 78 6.97 5.28 24.55
C LEU A 78 6.55 6.73 24.82
N PRO A 79 6.81 7.24 26.06
CA PRO A 79 6.63 8.65 26.34
C PRO A 79 7.37 9.54 25.33
N ALA A 80 6.78 10.70 25.05
CA ALA A 80 7.34 11.65 24.09
C ALA A 80 8.73 12.17 24.46
N ASP A 81 9.03 12.21 25.76
CA ASP A 81 10.29 12.67 26.35
C ASP A 81 11.32 11.54 26.55
N ALA A 82 10.98 10.30 26.22
CA ALA A 82 11.94 9.20 26.22
C ALA A 82 13.10 9.50 25.25
N PRO A 83 14.35 9.11 25.59
CA PRO A 83 15.51 9.39 24.74
C PRO A 83 15.33 8.96 23.29
N MET A 84 14.84 7.72 23.06
CA MET A 84 14.61 7.19 21.71
C MET A 84 13.48 7.95 20.98
N SER A 85 12.43 8.37 21.70
CA SER A 85 11.35 9.17 21.10
C SER A 85 11.85 10.53 20.61
N ARG A 86 12.73 11.18 21.37
CA ARG A 86 13.35 12.43 20.96
C ARG A 86 14.26 12.26 19.75
N ASP A 87 15.10 11.22 19.76
CA ASP A 87 16.01 10.92 18.65
C ASP A 87 15.27 10.62 17.35
N VAL A 88 14.25 9.77 17.41
CA VAL A 88 13.43 9.40 16.26
C VAL A 88 12.67 10.62 15.70
N ARG A 89 12.12 11.48 16.58
CA ARG A 89 11.46 12.72 16.15
C ARG A 89 12.41 13.72 15.52
N ASP A 90 13.63 13.89 16.05
CA ASP A 90 14.63 14.75 15.44
C ASP A 90 15.00 14.26 14.03
N ILE A 91 15.22 12.95 13.86
CA ILE A 91 15.48 12.36 12.56
C ILE A 91 14.28 12.59 11.62
N ALA A 92 13.05 12.32 12.08
CA ALA A 92 11.84 12.52 11.28
C ALA A 92 11.69 13.98 10.83
N GLN A 93 11.83 14.95 11.72
CA GLN A 93 11.74 16.37 11.39
C GLN A 93 12.74 16.78 10.30
N ARG A 94 13.97 16.29 10.38
CA ARG A 94 15.00 16.56 9.38
C ARG A 94 14.69 15.92 8.02
N LEU A 95 14.13 14.72 8.00
CA LEU A 95 13.71 14.03 6.77
C LEU A 95 12.49 14.75 6.16
N ILE A 96 11.47 15.02 6.95
CA ILE A 96 10.23 15.69 6.52
C ILE A 96 10.53 17.06 5.92
N ALA A 97 11.45 17.82 6.53
CA ALA A 97 11.87 19.12 6.00
C ALA A 97 12.50 19.05 4.60
N LYS A 98 12.89 17.87 4.13
CA LYS A 98 13.48 17.64 2.81
C LYS A 98 12.54 17.00 1.81
N VAL A 99 11.38 16.54 2.24
CA VAL A 99 10.45 15.82 1.36
C VAL A 99 10.05 16.66 0.13
N ASP A 100 9.65 17.90 0.33
CA ASP A 100 9.24 18.82 -0.76
C ASP A 100 10.35 19.05 -1.79
N VAL A 101 11.60 19.14 -1.34
CA VAL A 101 12.77 19.26 -2.22
C VAL A 101 13.01 17.99 -3.02
N VAL A 102 12.85 16.83 -2.37
CA VAL A 102 13.01 15.52 -3.02
C VAL A 102 11.89 15.30 -4.04
N GLU A 103 10.65 15.63 -3.71
CA GLU A 103 9.51 15.54 -4.65
C GLU A 103 9.77 16.41 -5.91
N THR A 104 10.28 17.60 -5.72
CA THR A 104 10.65 18.48 -6.85
C THR A 104 11.76 17.88 -7.69
N ALA A 105 12.85 17.41 -7.06
CA ALA A 105 13.98 16.83 -7.77
C ALA A 105 13.61 15.57 -8.57
N LEU A 106 12.78 14.70 -8.00
CA LEU A 106 12.29 13.49 -8.68
C LEU A 106 11.41 13.85 -9.90
N ALA A 107 10.51 14.82 -9.75
CA ALA A 107 9.69 15.28 -10.85
C ALA A 107 10.54 15.87 -12.00
N GLU A 108 11.55 16.67 -11.68
CA GLU A 108 12.49 17.21 -12.65
C GLU A 108 13.29 16.13 -13.38
N GLU A 109 13.82 15.14 -12.64
CA GLU A 109 14.56 14.00 -13.20
C GLU A 109 13.73 13.23 -14.22
N HIS A 110 12.46 12.98 -13.91
CA HIS A 110 11.53 12.25 -14.78
C HIS A 110 10.76 13.15 -15.77
N LYS A 111 11.07 14.45 -15.82
CA LYS A 111 10.39 15.45 -16.68
C LYS A 111 8.88 15.51 -16.43
N LEU A 112 8.49 15.37 -15.18
CA LEU A 112 7.11 15.44 -14.71
C LEU A 112 6.87 16.78 -13.99
N GLN A 113 5.59 17.11 -13.79
CA GLN A 113 5.23 18.24 -12.94
C GLN A 113 5.16 17.79 -11.47
N ALA A 114 5.87 18.47 -10.58
CA ALA A 114 5.85 18.16 -9.16
C ALA A 114 4.43 18.33 -8.57
N THR A 115 3.91 17.29 -7.95
CA THR A 115 2.57 17.28 -7.36
C THR A 115 2.56 17.72 -5.91
N HIS A 116 3.70 17.66 -5.21
CA HIS A 116 3.85 17.96 -3.79
C HIS A 116 2.80 17.23 -2.92
N PHE A 117 2.62 15.96 -3.18
CA PHE A 117 1.62 15.11 -2.52
C PHE A 117 1.75 15.12 -0.99
N SER A 118 3.00 15.22 -0.50
CA SER A 118 3.31 15.27 0.93
C SER A 118 2.75 16.51 1.65
N ARG A 119 2.43 17.59 0.94
CA ARG A 119 1.84 18.80 1.55
C ARG A 119 0.48 18.55 2.18
N GLY A 120 -0.23 17.52 1.75
CA GLY A 120 -1.46 17.05 2.36
C GLY A 120 -1.27 16.16 3.58
N PHE A 121 -0.04 15.85 3.99
CA PHE A 121 0.23 14.97 5.11
C PHE A 121 0.20 15.71 6.45
N GLU A 122 -0.39 15.07 7.43
CA GLU A 122 -0.37 15.48 8.84
C GLU A 122 0.62 14.58 9.58
N TRP A 123 1.89 14.94 9.54
CA TRP A 123 2.97 14.14 10.08
C TRP A 123 2.83 13.92 11.58
N ASP A 124 2.86 12.66 11.99
CA ASP A 124 2.94 12.24 13.39
C ASP A 124 3.89 11.06 13.51
N VAL A 125 4.74 11.09 14.54
CA VAL A 125 5.83 10.12 14.71
C VAL A 125 5.87 9.65 16.15
N ASN A 126 5.65 8.34 16.36
CA ASN A 126 5.72 7.71 17.66
C ASN A 126 6.72 6.53 17.67
N VAL A 127 7.24 6.24 18.86
CA VAL A 127 8.05 5.05 19.10
C VAL A 127 7.22 4.04 19.88
N ILE A 128 7.20 2.80 19.43
CA ILE A 128 6.45 1.71 20.05
C ILE A 128 7.42 0.77 20.77
N GLU A 129 7.12 0.45 22.03
CA GLU A 129 7.89 -0.52 22.80
C GLU A 129 7.59 -1.94 22.33
N SER A 130 8.53 -2.54 21.60
CA SER A 130 8.42 -3.90 21.09
C SER A 130 9.79 -4.43 20.66
N ASP A 131 10.02 -5.73 20.83
CA ASP A 131 11.25 -6.40 20.36
C ASP A 131 11.31 -6.60 18.83
N GLN A 132 10.24 -6.28 18.12
CA GLN A 132 10.21 -6.38 16.66
C GLN A 132 11.11 -5.30 16.04
N ALA A 133 11.98 -5.71 15.11
CA ALA A 133 12.76 -4.80 14.29
C ALA A 133 11.90 -4.28 13.14
N ASN A 134 11.09 -3.25 13.37
CA ASN A 134 10.11 -2.75 12.42
C ASN A 134 10.00 -1.22 12.47
N ALA A 135 9.58 -0.65 11.37
CA ALA A 135 9.09 0.72 11.24
C ALA A 135 8.06 0.76 10.11
N PHE A 136 7.19 1.76 10.10
CA PHE A 136 6.26 2.00 9.00
C PHE A 136 5.90 3.48 8.89
N CYS A 137 5.46 3.88 7.71
CA CYS A 137 4.80 5.16 7.47
C CYS A 137 3.50 4.91 6.69
N LEU A 138 2.38 5.17 7.34
CA LEU A 138 1.05 5.02 6.75
C LEU A 138 0.66 6.27 5.94
N PRO A 139 -0.33 6.17 5.05
CA PRO A 139 -0.86 7.31 4.31
C PRO A 139 -1.22 8.46 5.24
N GLY A 140 -0.94 9.69 4.79
CA GLY A 140 -1.13 10.88 5.59
C GLY A 140 0.02 11.22 6.54
N GLY A 141 1.14 10.47 6.48
CA GLY A 141 2.37 10.77 7.24
C GLY A 141 2.36 10.25 8.69
N LYS A 142 1.59 9.21 8.98
CA LYS A 142 1.51 8.57 10.30
C LYS A 142 2.61 7.51 10.42
N MET A 143 3.65 7.78 11.20
CA MET A 143 4.86 6.95 11.31
C MET A 143 5.01 6.33 12.69
N ALA A 144 5.44 5.09 12.75
CA ALA A 144 5.92 4.47 13.96
C ALA A 144 7.26 3.75 13.75
N VAL A 145 8.08 3.78 14.79
CA VAL A 145 9.36 3.06 14.87
C VAL A 145 9.35 2.19 16.11
N TYR A 146 9.63 0.92 15.95
CA TYR A 146 9.66 -0.03 17.05
C TYR A 146 11.03 -0.04 17.75
N THR A 147 11.06 -0.17 19.07
CA THR A 147 12.31 -0.17 19.83
C THR A 147 13.29 -1.25 19.40
N GLY A 148 12.77 -2.42 18.96
CA GLY A 148 13.58 -3.53 18.43
C GLY A 148 14.34 -3.19 17.14
N LEU A 149 14.04 -2.06 16.49
CA LEU A 149 14.82 -1.62 15.33
C LEU A 149 16.17 -1.01 15.74
N ALA A 150 16.29 -0.42 16.93
CA ALA A 150 17.50 0.27 17.37
C ALA A 150 18.76 -0.63 17.37
N PRO A 151 18.74 -1.87 17.89
CA PRO A 151 19.91 -2.75 17.85
C PRO A 151 20.26 -3.22 16.43
N VAL A 152 19.33 -3.17 15.49
CA VAL A 152 19.55 -3.51 14.07
C VAL A 152 20.15 -2.32 13.32
N ALA A 153 19.55 -1.14 13.45
CA ALA A 153 20.02 0.08 12.81
C ALA A 153 21.36 0.55 13.36
N LYS A 154 21.60 0.38 14.68
CA LYS A 154 22.85 0.68 15.41
C LYS A 154 23.28 2.15 15.42
N THR A 155 22.97 2.94 14.40
CA THR A 155 23.36 4.35 14.26
C THR A 155 22.17 5.22 13.89
N ARG A 156 22.26 6.52 14.18
CA ARG A 156 21.24 7.50 13.76
C ARG A 156 21.10 7.55 12.23
N ASP A 157 22.20 7.44 11.50
CA ASP A 157 22.19 7.49 10.04
C ASP A 157 21.48 6.27 9.45
N ALA A 158 21.74 5.07 9.98
CA ALA A 158 21.03 3.87 9.57
C ALA A 158 19.53 3.94 9.91
N MET A 159 19.19 4.51 11.07
CA MET A 159 17.80 4.77 11.43
C MET A 159 17.14 5.76 10.44
N ALA A 160 17.85 6.81 10.06
CA ALA A 160 17.36 7.79 9.09
C ALA A 160 17.14 7.16 7.70
N VAL A 161 17.99 6.22 7.28
CA VAL A 161 17.80 5.47 6.02
C VAL A 161 16.51 4.63 6.06
N VAL A 162 16.28 3.88 7.16
CA VAL A 162 15.03 3.10 7.31
C VAL A 162 13.81 4.03 7.32
N MET A 163 13.83 5.09 8.10
CA MET A 163 12.70 6.03 8.18
C MET A 163 12.45 6.72 6.84
N GLY A 164 13.50 7.10 6.11
CA GLY A 164 13.38 7.67 4.76
C GLY A 164 12.78 6.69 3.76
N HIS A 165 13.11 5.40 3.88
CA HIS A 165 12.52 4.33 3.09
C HIS A 165 11.01 4.20 3.35
N GLU A 166 10.59 4.25 4.61
CA GLU A 166 9.17 4.19 4.98
C GLU A 166 8.39 5.44 4.50
N ILE A 167 9.01 6.63 4.57
CA ILE A 167 8.45 7.86 3.99
C ILE A 167 8.23 7.68 2.48
N ALA A 168 9.21 7.14 1.76
CA ALA A 168 9.09 6.89 0.33
C ALA A 168 7.93 5.93 0.01
N HIS A 169 7.71 4.89 0.81
CA HIS A 169 6.56 4.00 0.66
C HIS A 169 5.22 4.73 0.78
N ALA A 170 5.10 5.69 1.70
CA ALA A 170 3.89 6.49 1.85
C ALA A 170 3.68 7.46 0.68
N LEU A 171 4.75 8.12 0.21
CA LEU A 171 4.71 9.02 -0.94
C LEU A 171 4.34 8.31 -2.24
N LEU A 172 4.93 7.14 -2.49
CA LEU A 172 4.65 6.29 -3.66
C LEU A 172 3.31 5.53 -3.56
N ARG A 173 2.55 5.74 -2.49
CA ARG A 173 1.24 5.12 -2.26
C ARG A 173 1.26 3.58 -2.37
N HIS A 174 2.36 2.95 -1.94
CA HIS A 174 2.52 1.49 -2.04
C HIS A 174 1.43 0.71 -1.28
N GLY A 175 0.87 1.28 -0.20
CA GLY A 175 -0.28 0.73 0.51
C GLY A 175 -1.53 0.64 -0.37
N ALA A 176 -1.85 1.71 -1.09
CA ALA A 176 -2.99 1.76 -2.02
C ALA A 176 -2.81 0.81 -3.21
N GLN A 177 -1.59 0.72 -3.75
CA GLN A 177 -1.25 -0.22 -4.81
C GLN A 177 -1.45 -1.68 -4.36
N ARG A 178 -1.00 -2.02 -3.15
CA ARG A 178 -1.17 -3.37 -2.57
C ARG A 178 -2.65 -3.70 -2.36
N MET A 179 -3.44 -2.76 -1.85
CA MET A 179 -4.89 -2.95 -1.69
C MET A 179 -5.60 -3.16 -3.03
N ALA A 180 -5.23 -2.42 -4.07
CA ALA A 180 -5.78 -2.59 -5.41
C ALA A 180 -5.44 -3.96 -6.01
N GLN A 181 -4.22 -4.46 -5.79
CA GLN A 181 -3.80 -5.79 -6.23
C GLN A 181 -4.57 -6.93 -5.54
N GLN A 182 -4.96 -6.75 -4.28
CA GLN A 182 -5.72 -7.76 -3.53
C GLN A 182 -7.19 -7.88 -3.98
N LYS A 183 -7.70 -6.91 -4.73
CA LYS A 183 -9.07 -6.93 -5.30
C LYS A 183 -9.15 -7.63 -6.65
N LEU A 184 -8.03 -8.01 -7.26
CA LEU A 184 -7.93 -8.79 -8.49
C LEU A 184 -8.00 -10.30 -8.23
#